data_9fad11c8febd9250c48f898101e98921
#
_entry.id   9fad11c8febd9250c48f898101e98921
#
_cell.length_a   1.000
_cell.length_b   1.000
_cell.length_c   1.000
_cell.angle_alpha   90.00
_cell.angle_beta   90.00
_cell.angle_gamma   90.00
#
_symmetry.space_group_name_H-M   'P 1'
#
loop_
_entity.id
_entity.type
_entity.pdbx_description
1 polymer ?
#
loop_
_entity_poly.entity_id
_entity_poly.type
_entity_poly.pdbx_seq_one_letter_code
_entity_poly.pdbx_strand_id
1 'polypeptide(L)'
;CTSDSEISTGIFTVADVFCTVKKALYLPGSFDYDEIIRQWKTLEQAVGENVEEVEGIEDTDMHMEKSLERITKREIALCESALEQARKVVGDVPIMIDHTFHPRPLELAKLLLTHGFSVTRIYLDAVNPEEKDTFEWLKEQYPELEYEPTIRPEMRMKPRNESDVLAIGQKVAWFTGTRHFVNLVEGAGLYGFDGIRRTAELMTEAWQEEKDPEDLIIRKGWGCESCI
;
A
#
# COMPACT_ATOMS: atom_id res chain seq x y z
N CYS A 1 18.09 4.88 -4.98
CA CYS A 1 19.44 4.56 -4.49
C CYS A 1 20.22 5.84 -4.45
N THR A 2 20.53 6.30 -3.25
CA THR A 2 21.46 7.41 -3.01
C THR A 2 22.84 7.05 -3.53
N SER A 3 23.51 7.99 -4.15
CA SER A 3 24.88 7.77 -4.62
C SER A 3 25.84 7.68 -3.42
N ASP A 4 26.98 6.99 -3.57
CA ASP A 4 28.00 6.88 -2.54
C ASP A 4 28.50 8.23 -2.00
N SER A 5 28.29 9.32 -2.78
CA SER A 5 28.60 10.69 -2.37
C SER A 5 27.65 11.26 -1.31
N GLU A 6 26.42 10.80 -1.26
CA GLU A 6 25.43 11.23 -0.24
C GLU A 6 25.64 10.50 1.08
N ILE A 7 26.16 9.27 1.04
CA ILE A 7 26.60 8.51 2.21
C ILE A 7 27.71 9.26 2.96
N SER A 8 28.61 9.89 2.22
CA SER A 8 29.77 10.59 2.81
C SER A 8 29.42 11.92 3.51
N THR A 9 28.23 12.49 3.26
CA THR A 9 27.81 13.78 3.84
C THR A 9 27.00 13.66 5.15
N GLY A 10 26.71 12.42 5.60
CA GLY A 10 26.01 12.18 6.87
C GLY A 10 24.55 12.65 6.91
N ILE A 11 23.94 12.99 5.76
CA ILE A 11 22.54 13.42 5.66
C ILE A 11 21.69 12.21 5.26
N PHE A 12 21.64 11.20 6.12
CA PHE A 12 20.59 10.19 6.02
C PHE A 12 19.38 10.67 6.78
N THR A 13 18.27 10.73 6.12
CA THR A 13 17.00 10.75 6.83
C THR A 13 16.70 9.34 7.32
N VAL A 14 15.99 9.21 8.44
CA VAL A 14 15.50 7.90 8.91
C VAL A 14 14.69 7.20 7.81
N ALA A 15 13.99 7.97 6.98
CA ALA A 15 13.26 7.47 5.82
C ALA A 15 14.17 6.83 4.76
N ASP A 16 15.34 7.42 4.49
CA ASP A 16 16.29 6.90 3.50
C ASP A 16 16.92 5.58 3.97
N VAL A 17 17.29 5.50 5.25
CA VAL A 17 17.77 4.27 5.87
C VAL A 17 16.68 3.21 5.83
N PHE A 18 15.46 3.54 6.21
CA PHE A 18 14.31 2.65 6.19
C PHE A 18 14.03 2.10 4.79
N CYS A 19 13.97 2.97 3.77
CA CYS A 19 13.78 2.54 2.39
C CYS A 19 14.88 1.60 1.90
N THR A 20 16.12 1.90 2.24
CA THR A 20 17.27 1.09 1.83
C THR A 20 17.27 -0.28 2.49
N VAL A 21 17.10 -0.32 3.82
CA VAL A 21 17.07 -1.57 4.58
C VAL A 21 15.84 -2.41 4.20
N LYS A 22 14.68 -1.79 4.03
CA LYS A 22 13.47 -2.48 3.63
C LYS A 22 13.59 -3.13 2.25
N LYS A 23 14.18 -2.44 1.28
CA LYS A 23 14.49 -3.02 -0.03
C LYS A 23 15.45 -4.19 0.07
N ALA A 24 16.48 -4.06 0.91
CA ALA A 24 17.48 -5.12 1.11
C ALA A 24 16.89 -6.36 1.81
N LEU A 25 15.96 -6.17 2.73
CA LEU A 25 15.31 -7.26 3.47
C LEU A 25 14.02 -7.77 2.82
N TYR A 26 13.57 -7.19 1.70
CA TYR A 26 12.32 -7.53 1.02
C TYR A 26 11.10 -7.49 1.97
N LEU A 27 11.12 -6.59 2.94
CA LEU A 27 9.99 -6.46 3.87
C LEU A 27 8.77 -5.88 3.14
N PRO A 28 7.60 -6.50 3.26
CA PRO A 28 6.38 -6.00 2.64
C PRO A 28 6.01 -4.63 3.23
N GLY A 29 5.47 -3.76 2.39
CA GLY A 29 4.89 -2.50 2.85
C GLY A 29 3.72 -2.74 3.79
N SER A 30 3.33 -1.72 4.54
CA SER A 30 2.13 -1.72 5.35
C SER A 30 1.32 -0.46 5.06
N PHE A 31 0.01 -0.54 5.23
CA PHE A 31 -0.93 0.58 5.21
C PHE A 31 -1.41 0.94 6.62
N ASP A 32 -0.91 0.24 7.65
CA ASP A 32 -1.18 0.54 9.05
C ASP A 32 -0.07 1.42 9.62
N TYR A 33 -0.41 2.59 10.15
CA TYR A 33 0.56 3.55 10.69
C TYR A 33 1.35 2.99 11.86
N ASP A 34 0.70 2.25 12.75
CA ASP A 34 1.36 1.66 13.93
C ASP A 34 2.37 0.59 13.51
N GLU A 35 2.04 -0.21 12.50
CA GLU A 35 2.95 -1.20 11.94
C GLU A 35 4.15 -0.54 11.26
N ILE A 36 3.94 0.53 10.50
CA ILE A 36 5.04 1.31 9.89
C ILE A 36 5.98 1.85 10.97
N ILE A 37 5.42 2.44 12.04
CA ILE A 37 6.19 2.99 13.16
C ILE A 37 6.94 1.88 13.89
N ARG A 38 6.30 0.73 14.12
CA ARG A 38 6.92 -0.43 14.76
C ARG A 38 8.10 -0.95 13.94
N GLN A 39 7.95 -1.05 12.62
CA GLN A 39 9.03 -1.47 11.73
C GLN A 39 10.22 -0.49 11.77
N TRP A 40 9.95 0.80 11.83
CA TRP A 40 11.00 1.81 11.96
C TRP A 40 11.78 1.68 13.26
N LYS A 41 11.08 1.55 14.39
CA LYS A 41 11.73 1.35 15.70
C LYS A 41 12.61 0.10 15.74
N THR A 42 12.15 -0.99 15.14
CA THR A 42 12.94 -2.23 15.05
C THR A 42 14.21 -2.04 14.24
N LEU A 43 14.15 -1.28 13.15
CA LEU A 43 15.31 -0.96 12.32
C LEU A 43 16.29 -0.04 13.03
N GLU A 44 15.80 0.96 13.75
CA GLU A 44 16.61 1.86 14.56
C GLU A 44 17.41 1.10 15.61
N GLN A 45 16.79 0.16 16.33
CA GLN A 45 17.47 -0.72 17.27
C GLN A 45 18.53 -1.58 16.59
N ALA A 46 18.21 -2.22 15.46
CA ALA A 46 19.15 -3.06 14.73
C ALA A 46 20.35 -2.28 14.16
N VAL A 47 20.17 -1.02 13.81
CA VAL A 47 21.26 -0.13 13.35
C VAL A 47 22.09 0.34 14.56
N GLY A 48 21.44 0.70 15.67
CA GLY A 48 22.12 1.15 16.90
C GLY A 48 23.01 0.07 17.51
N GLU A 49 22.60 -1.20 17.49
CA GLU A 49 23.39 -2.32 17.99
C GLU A 49 24.66 -2.62 17.16
N ASN A 50 24.74 -2.14 15.93
CA ASN A 50 25.88 -2.34 15.03
C ASN A 50 26.80 -1.13 14.89
N VAL A 51 26.48 -0.02 15.53
CA VAL A 51 27.37 1.13 15.63
C VAL A 51 28.26 0.92 16.86
N GLU A 52 29.52 0.54 16.66
CA GLU A 52 30.53 0.53 17.74
C GLU A 52 30.49 1.90 18.44
N GLU A 53 30.47 1.88 19.79
CA GLU A 53 30.47 3.06 20.64
C GLU A 53 31.55 4.05 20.18
N VAL A 54 31.12 5.08 19.47
CA VAL A 54 31.97 6.26 19.27
C VAL A 54 31.93 7.03 20.60
N GLU A 55 32.98 6.86 21.40
CA GLU A 55 33.14 7.58 22.67
C GLU A 55 32.89 9.07 22.48
N GLY A 56 31.88 9.61 23.15
CA GLY A 56 31.68 11.05 23.30
C GLY A 56 30.31 11.62 22.92
N ILE A 57 29.26 10.80 22.70
CA ILE A 57 27.92 11.33 22.39
C ILE A 57 26.92 10.84 23.46
N GLU A 58 26.98 11.47 24.63
CA GLU A 58 26.07 11.16 25.76
C GLU A 58 24.59 11.63 25.59
N ASP A 59 24.20 12.24 24.47
CA ASP A 59 22.85 12.85 24.32
C ASP A 59 22.12 12.41 23.03
N THR A 60 22.57 11.34 22.37
CA THR A 60 22.10 10.94 21.03
C THR A 60 20.73 10.29 21.07
N ASP A 61 20.44 9.45 22.06
CA ASP A 61 19.20 8.66 22.12
C ASP A 61 17.97 9.54 22.30
N MET A 62 18.04 10.53 23.18
CA MET A 62 16.91 11.44 23.44
C MET A 62 16.66 12.40 22.26
N HIS A 63 17.70 12.80 21.53
CA HIS A 63 17.57 13.61 20.32
C HIS A 63 17.03 12.81 19.14
N MET A 64 17.40 11.54 19.00
CA MET A 64 16.92 10.64 17.96
C MET A 64 15.44 10.31 18.17
N GLU A 65 15.02 9.95 19.38
CA GLU A 65 13.63 9.64 19.70
C GLU A 65 12.69 10.83 19.43
N LYS A 66 13.06 12.04 19.85
CA LYS A 66 12.31 13.27 19.55
C LYS A 66 12.27 13.60 18.06
N SER A 67 13.34 13.29 17.33
CA SER A 67 13.40 13.49 15.90
C SER A 67 12.50 12.50 15.17
N LEU A 68 12.51 11.22 15.55
CA LEU A 68 11.65 10.18 14.99
C LEU A 68 10.16 10.52 15.23
N GLU A 69 9.80 10.91 16.45
CA GLU A 69 8.43 11.31 16.77
C GLU A 69 7.96 12.51 15.92
N ARG A 70 8.81 13.50 15.72
CA ARG A 70 8.51 14.67 14.89
C ARG A 70 8.34 14.28 13.41
N ILE A 71 9.23 13.43 12.89
CA ILE A 71 9.15 12.93 11.51
C ILE A 71 7.86 12.12 11.32
N THR A 72 7.59 11.19 12.22
CA THR A 72 6.38 10.37 12.19
C THR A 72 5.11 11.21 12.18
N LYS A 73 4.98 12.18 13.06
CA LYS A 73 3.83 13.10 13.10
C LYS A 73 3.66 13.87 11.80
N ARG A 74 4.77 14.34 11.22
CA ARG A 74 4.75 15.03 9.93
C ARG A 74 4.30 14.11 8.80
N GLU A 75 4.86 12.91 8.73
CA GLU A 75 4.55 11.96 7.65
C GLU A 75 3.09 11.47 7.72
N ILE A 76 2.57 11.22 8.93
CA ILE A 76 1.15 10.93 9.13
C ILE A 76 0.29 12.09 8.61
N ALA A 77 0.59 13.34 9.00
CA ALA A 77 -0.18 14.49 8.55
C ALA A 77 -0.18 14.65 7.02
N LEU A 78 0.93 14.31 6.35
CA LEU A 78 1.01 14.31 4.90
C LEU A 78 0.15 13.18 4.28
N CYS A 79 0.13 12.00 4.88
CA CYS A 79 -0.73 10.90 4.44
C CYS A 79 -2.21 11.25 4.60
N GLU A 80 -2.60 11.78 5.76
CA GLU A 80 -3.97 12.23 6.03
C GLU A 80 -4.43 13.28 5.00
N SER A 81 -3.56 14.26 4.70
CA SER A 81 -3.84 15.27 3.68
C SER A 81 -4.02 14.67 2.28
N ALA A 82 -3.18 13.71 1.91
CA ALA A 82 -3.27 13.04 0.61
C ALA A 82 -4.56 12.20 0.49
N LEU A 83 -4.90 11.44 1.53
CA LEU A 83 -6.14 10.67 1.59
C LEU A 83 -7.38 11.57 1.55
N GLU A 84 -7.38 12.69 2.27
CA GLU A 84 -8.48 13.66 2.23
C GLU A 84 -8.65 14.26 0.81
N GLN A 85 -7.55 14.58 0.12
CA GLN A 85 -7.59 15.08 -1.25
C GLN A 85 -8.13 14.03 -2.22
N ALA A 86 -7.65 12.79 -2.11
CA ALA A 86 -8.15 11.68 -2.92
C ALA A 86 -9.65 11.43 -2.65
N ARG A 87 -10.08 11.50 -1.39
CA ARG A 87 -11.49 11.35 -1.00
C ARG A 87 -12.40 12.40 -1.63
N LYS A 88 -11.93 13.65 -1.76
CA LYS A 88 -12.67 14.74 -2.42
C LYS A 88 -12.86 14.48 -3.92
N VAL A 89 -11.89 13.83 -4.57
CA VAL A 89 -11.94 13.52 -6.01
C VAL A 89 -12.72 12.24 -6.30
N VAL A 90 -12.43 11.17 -5.58
CA VAL A 90 -13.05 9.85 -5.77
C VAL A 90 -14.51 9.85 -5.30
N GLY A 91 -14.81 10.57 -4.22
CA GLY A 91 -16.18 10.64 -3.70
C GLY A 91 -16.67 9.30 -3.15
N ASP A 92 -17.95 9.03 -3.30
CA ASP A 92 -18.64 7.82 -2.82
C ASP A 92 -18.61 6.66 -3.83
N VAL A 93 -17.69 6.72 -4.79
CA VAL A 93 -17.51 5.67 -5.81
C VAL A 93 -17.19 4.35 -5.13
N PRO A 94 -17.84 3.25 -5.51
CA PRO A 94 -17.49 1.93 -5.02
C PRO A 94 -16.05 1.58 -5.40
N ILE A 95 -15.26 1.17 -4.43
CA ILE A 95 -13.88 0.74 -4.60
C ILE A 95 -13.80 -0.77 -4.44
N MET A 96 -13.10 -1.42 -5.36
CA MET A 96 -12.80 -2.84 -5.26
C MET A 96 -11.27 -3.03 -5.31
N ILE A 97 -10.76 -3.93 -4.47
CA ILE A 97 -9.31 -4.15 -4.30
C ILE A 97 -8.98 -5.59 -4.65
N ASP A 98 -7.86 -5.84 -5.32
CA ASP A 98 -7.35 -7.21 -5.47
C ASP A 98 -5.95 -7.39 -4.85
N HIS A 99 -5.69 -8.63 -4.44
CA HIS A 99 -4.46 -9.02 -3.77
C HIS A 99 -3.20 -8.91 -4.65
N THR A 100 -3.34 -8.78 -5.96
CA THR A 100 -2.19 -8.62 -6.85
C THR A 100 -1.65 -7.20 -6.85
N PHE A 101 -2.43 -6.22 -6.41
CA PHE A 101 -1.98 -4.85 -6.25
C PHE A 101 -0.89 -4.74 -5.19
N HIS A 102 -1.14 -5.31 -4.01
CA HIS A 102 -0.22 -5.25 -2.88
C HIS A 102 -0.37 -6.47 -1.98
N PRO A 103 0.70 -6.97 -1.33
CA PRO A 103 0.63 -8.11 -0.40
C PRO A 103 -0.26 -7.90 0.83
N ARG A 104 -0.68 -6.65 1.11
CA ARG A 104 -1.51 -6.26 2.24
C ARG A 104 -2.84 -5.62 1.80
N PRO A 105 -3.71 -6.34 1.07
CA PRO A 105 -4.95 -5.78 0.56
C PRO A 105 -5.97 -5.46 1.66
N LEU A 106 -5.95 -6.21 2.76
CA LEU A 106 -6.87 -6.00 3.89
C LEU A 106 -6.49 -4.77 4.72
N GLU A 107 -5.20 -4.53 4.95
CA GLU A 107 -4.73 -3.28 5.58
C GLU A 107 -5.08 -2.06 4.72
N LEU A 108 -4.93 -2.16 3.40
CA LEU A 108 -5.36 -1.09 2.48
C LEU A 108 -6.87 -0.84 2.59
N ALA A 109 -7.68 -1.89 2.59
CA ALA A 109 -9.13 -1.77 2.74
C ALA A 109 -9.49 -1.10 4.08
N LYS A 110 -8.86 -1.51 5.17
CA LYS A 110 -9.04 -0.90 6.50
C LYS A 110 -8.70 0.58 6.48
N LEU A 111 -7.54 0.96 5.91
CA LEU A 111 -7.14 2.35 5.77
C LEU A 111 -8.19 3.16 5.00
N LEU A 112 -8.62 2.68 3.85
CA LEU A 112 -9.58 3.40 3.01
C LEU A 112 -10.95 3.53 3.69
N LEU A 113 -11.47 2.46 4.28
CA LEU A 113 -12.76 2.47 5.00
C LEU A 113 -12.75 3.42 6.19
N THR A 114 -11.66 3.44 6.98
CA THR A 114 -11.52 4.37 8.12
C THR A 114 -11.40 5.82 7.69
N HIS A 115 -11.00 6.08 6.45
CA HIS A 115 -10.97 7.42 5.84
C HIS A 115 -12.23 7.74 5.01
N GLY A 116 -13.29 6.96 5.17
CA GLY A 116 -14.59 7.22 4.59
C GLY A 116 -14.73 6.88 3.11
N PHE A 117 -13.80 6.14 2.51
CA PHE A 117 -13.97 5.61 1.16
C PHE A 117 -14.95 4.44 1.14
N SER A 118 -15.63 4.23 0.02
CA SER A 118 -16.62 3.17 -0.16
C SER A 118 -15.98 1.90 -0.71
N VAL A 119 -15.22 1.16 0.11
CA VAL A 119 -14.70 -0.16 -0.29
C VAL A 119 -15.82 -1.19 -0.17
N THR A 120 -16.17 -1.84 -1.28
CA THR A 120 -17.32 -2.76 -1.36
C THR A 120 -16.90 -4.22 -1.51
N ARG A 121 -15.74 -4.49 -2.14
CA ARG A 121 -15.29 -5.87 -2.38
C ARG A 121 -13.78 -5.98 -2.39
N ILE A 122 -13.30 -7.10 -1.83
CA ILE A 122 -11.88 -7.47 -1.88
C ILE A 122 -11.75 -8.83 -2.56
N TYR A 123 -10.95 -8.86 -3.62
CA TYR A 123 -10.61 -10.09 -4.33
C TYR A 123 -9.31 -10.65 -3.74
N LEU A 124 -9.42 -11.80 -3.05
CA LEU A 124 -8.27 -12.46 -2.44
C LEU A 124 -8.48 -13.98 -2.42
N ASP A 125 -7.39 -14.72 -2.57
CA ASP A 125 -7.42 -16.19 -2.60
C ASP A 125 -7.08 -16.80 -1.23
N ALA A 126 -6.38 -16.05 -0.38
CA ALA A 126 -6.04 -16.41 0.99
C ALA A 126 -5.81 -15.17 1.84
N VAL A 127 -5.98 -15.29 3.14
CA VAL A 127 -5.60 -14.27 4.13
C VAL A 127 -4.17 -14.55 4.58
N ASN A 128 -3.29 -13.56 4.43
CA ASN A 128 -1.94 -13.66 4.95
C ASN A 128 -1.96 -13.70 6.49
N PRO A 129 -1.07 -14.48 7.12
CA PRO A 129 -1.03 -14.58 8.58
C PRO A 129 -0.95 -13.22 9.29
N GLU A 130 -0.21 -12.29 8.72
CA GLU A 130 0.00 -10.94 9.25
C GLU A 130 -1.24 -10.05 9.16
N GLU A 131 -2.18 -10.37 8.27
CA GLU A 131 -3.43 -9.62 8.10
C GLU A 131 -4.64 -10.28 8.82
N LYS A 132 -4.42 -11.36 9.58
CA LYS A 132 -5.50 -12.11 10.21
C LYS A 132 -6.35 -11.23 11.13
N ASP A 133 -5.72 -10.45 11.97
CA ASP A 133 -6.42 -9.58 12.92
C ASP A 133 -7.18 -8.46 12.19
N THR A 134 -6.59 -7.92 11.12
CA THR A 134 -7.27 -6.96 10.24
C THR A 134 -8.48 -7.57 9.55
N PHE A 135 -8.38 -8.81 9.10
CA PHE A 135 -9.50 -9.54 8.49
C PHE A 135 -10.67 -9.72 9.47
N GLU A 136 -10.40 -10.19 10.69
CA GLU A 136 -11.44 -10.34 11.70
C GLU A 136 -12.07 -8.99 12.08
N TRP A 137 -11.26 -7.93 12.20
CA TRP A 137 -11.75 -6.59 12.45
C TRP A 137 -12.65 -6.08 11.32
N LEU A 138 -12.27 -6.27 10.06
CA LEU A 138 -13.08 -5.89 8.90
C LEU A 138 -14.43 -6.62 8.88
N LYS A 139 -14.45 -7.91 9.19
CA LYS A 139 -15.69 -8.69 9.27
C LYS A 139 -16.65 -8.19 10.36
N GLU A 140 -16.08 -7.74 11.48
CA GLU A 140 -16.87 -7.22 12.59
C GLU A 140 -17.40 -5.82 12.33
N GLN A 141 -16.56 -4.92 11.81
CA GLN A 141 -16.91 -3.50 11.62
C GLN A 141 -17.62 -3.22 10.30
N TYR A 142 -17.38 -4.04 9.27
CA TYR A 142 -17.92 -3.88 7.91
C TYR A 142 -18.48 -5.22 7.40
N PRO A 143 -19.55 -5.74 8.01
CA PRO A 143 -20.10 -7.06 7.67
C PRO A 143 -20.65 -7.14 6.23
N GLU A 144 -20.92 -5.99 5.59
CA GLU A 144 -21.35 -5.88 4.19
C GLU A 144 -20.19 -5.97 3.19
N LEU A 145 -18.92 -5.93 3.65
CA LEU A 145 -17.75 -6.03 2.79
C LEU A 145 -17.66 -7.44 2.18
N GLU A 146 -17.67 -7.49 0.86
CA GLU A 146 -17.63 -8.77 0.15
C GLU A 146 -16.18 -9.27 -0.04
N TYR A 147 -16.01 -10.60 0.05
CA TYR A 147 -14.73 -11.27 -0.22
C TYR A 147 -14.93 -12.28 -1.33
N GLU A 148 -14.16 -12.14 -2.42
CA GLU A 148 -14.32 -12.99 -3.60
C GLU A 148 -12.98 -13.61 -4.01
N PRO A 149 -12.85 -14.96 -4.07
CA PRO A 149 -11.62 -15.62 -4.50
C PRO A 149 -11.47 -15.56 -6.02
N THR A 150 -10.25 -15.23 -6.48
CA THR A 150 -9.96 -15.06 -7.92
C THR A 150 -9.68 -16.36 -8.65
N ILE A 151 -9.33 -17.44 -7.93
CA ILE A 151 -8.96 -18.74 -8.51
C ILE A 151 -10.16 -19.59 -8.94
N ARG A 152 -11.38 -19.20 -8.60
CA ARG A 152 -12.58 -19.97 -8.98
C ARG A 152 -12.77 -19.98 -10.51
N PRO A 153 -13.07 -21.12 -11.11
CA PRO A 153 -13.31 -21.22 -12.57
C PRO A 153 -14.42 -20.28 -13.07
N GLU A 154 -15.44 -20.04 -12.23
CA GLU A 154 -16.58 -19.17 -12.53
C GLU A 154 -16.17 -17.72 -12.78
N MET A 155 -15.05 -17.28 -12.22
CA MET A 155 -14.52 -15.94 -12.42
C MET A 155 -14.19 -15.65 -13.89
N ARG A 156 -13.84 -16.67 -14.66
CA ARG A 156 -13.59 -16.55 -16.11
C ARG A 156 -14.85 -16.26 -16.92
N MET A 157 -16.01 -16.61 -16.36
CA MET A 157 -17.31 -16.46 -17.01
C MET A 157 -18.13 -15.31 -16.39
N LYS A 158 -17.58 -14.61 -15.41
CA LYS A 158 -18.26 -13.49 -14.75
C LYS A 158 -18.51 -12.38 -15.78
N PRO A 159 -19.76 -11.87 -15.90
CA PRO A 159 -20.04 -10.73 -16.75
C PRO A 159 -19.26 -9.50 -16.28
N ARG A 160 -18.59 -8.80 -17.19
CA ARG A 160 -17.86 -7.57 -16.95
C ARG A 160 -18.81 -6.38 -17.12
N ASN A 161 -19.67 -6.14 -16.16
CA ASN A 161 -20.72 -5.13 -16.20
C ASN A 161 -20.77 -4.23 -14.96
N GLU A 162 -19.71 -4.21 -14.15
CA GLU A 162 -19.55 -3.33 -12.98
C GLU A 162 -18.59 -2.18 -13.33
N SER A 163 -18.94 -1.37 -14.36
CA SER A 163 -18.05 -0.35 -14.92
C SER A 163 -17.89 0.89 -14.04
N ASP A 164 -18.84 1.18 -13.16
CA ASP A 164 -18.91 2.40 -12.37
C ASP A 164 -18.20 2.24 -11.01
N VAL A 165 -17.02 1.62 -11.02
CA VAL A 165 -16.19 1.36 -9.85
C VAL A 165 -14.75 1.82 -10.07
N LEU A 166 -14.07 2.17 -9.00
CA LEU A 166 -12.62 2.33 -9.00
C LEU A 166 -11.97 1.00 -8.63
N ALA A 167 -11.23 0.42 -9.55
CA ALA A 167 -10.50 -0.82 -9.33
C ALA A 167 -9.07 -0.54 -8.83
N ILE A 168 -8.67 -1.14 -7.71
CA ILE A 168 -7.30 -1.12 -7.23
C ILE A 168 -6.70 -2.49 -7.50
N GLY A 169 -6.05 -2.63 -8.65
CA GLY A 169 -5.44 -3.85 -9.14
C GLY A 169 -5.97 -4.32 -10.49
N GLN A 170 -5.17 -5.15 -11.15
CA GLN A 170 -5.41 -5.57 -12.52
C GLN A 170 -6.53 -6.60 -12.65
N LYS A 171 -6.64 -7.54 -11.69
CA LYS A 171 -7.69 -8.57 -11.72
C LYS A 171 -9.07 -7.94 -11.53
N VAL A 172 -9.20 -7.02 -10.60
CA VAL A 172 -10.45 -6.28 -10.41
C VAL A 172 -10.84 -5.53 -11.67
N ALA A 173 -9.91 -4.79 -12.28
CA ALA A 173 -10.16 -4.07 -13.53
C ALA A 173 -10.70 -5.00 -14.62
N TRP A 174 -10.12 -6.20 -14.74
CA TRP A 174 -10.56 -7.21 -15.69
C TRP A 174 -11.94 -7.77 -15.35
N PHE A 175 -12.19 -8.14 -14.10
CA PHE A 175 -13.45 -8.78 -13.71
C PHE A 175 -14.65 -7.82 -13.75
N THR A 176 -14.44 -6.56 -13.48
CA THR A 176 -15.49 -5.53 -13.49
C THR A 176 -15.70 -4.93 -14.88
N GLY A 177 -14.65 -4.85 -15.67
CA GLY A 177 -14.66 -4.15 -16.95
C GLY A 177 -14.60 -2.63 -16.81
N THR A 178 -14.27 -2.12 -15.61
CA THR A 178 -14.12 -0.69 -15.38
C THR A 178 -12.95 -0.11 -16.18
N ARG A 179 -13.11 1.15 -16.58
CA ARG A 179 -12.04 1.94 -17.22
C ARG A 179 -11.23 2.76 -16.21
N HIS A 180 -11.67 2.79 -14.95
CA HIS A 180 -11.02 3.51 -13.86
C HIS A 180 -10.28 2.53 -12.95
N PHE A 181 -8.97 2.37 -13.18
CA PHE A 181 -8.19 1.40 -12.42
C PHE A 181 -6.74 1.78 -12.19
N VAL A 182 -6.22 1.36 -11.05
CA VAL A 182 -4.80 1.44 -10.71
C VAL A 182 -4.10 0.21 -11.27
N ASN A 183 -3.24 0.44 -12.26
CA ASN A 183 -2.45 -0.61 -12.92
C ASN A 183 -1.09 -0.79 -12.24
N LEU A 184 -1.06 -1.52 -11.13
CA LEU A 184 0.16 -1.80 -10.38
C LEU A 184 0.11 -3.21 -9.81
N VAL A 185 1.26 -3.87 -9.71
CA VAL A 185 1.38 -5.28 -9.26
C VAL A 185 2.42 -5.37 -8.16
N GLU A 186 2.13 -6.19 -7.14
CA GLU A 186 3.04 -6.57 -6.05
C GLU A 186 3.64 -5.39 -5.28
N GLY A 187 2.86 -4.32 -5.14
CA GLY A 187 3.24 -3.15 -4.38
C GLY A 187 4.35 -2.29 -4.99
N ALA A 188 4.95 -2.68 -6.11
CA ALA A 188 5.92 -1.97 -6.97
C ALA A 188 6.57 -0.69 -6.39
N GLY A 189 7.09 -0.77 -5.15
CA GLY A 189 7.73 0.36 -4.47
C GLY A 189 6.82 1.16 -3.52
N LEU A 190 5.60 0.73 -3.27
CA LEU A 190 4.71 1.33 -2.28
C LEU A 190 5.11 0.88 -0.87
N TYR A 191 5.92 1.69 -0.18
CA TYR A 191 6.41 1.39 1.15
C TYR A 191 6.13 2.53 2.13
N GLY A 192 5.71 2.16 3.35
CA GLY A 192 5.54 3.09 4.46
C GLY A 192 4.63 4.27 4.12
N PHE A 193 4.91 5.42 4.67
CA PHE A 193 4.12 6.63 4.46
C PHE A 193 4.10 7.10 3.00
N ASP A 194 5.21 6.95 2.27
CA ASP A 194 5.26 7.27 0.83
C ASP A 194 4.33 6.37 0.03
N GLY A 195 4.24 5.09 0.39
CA GLY A 195 3.33 4.14 -0.23
C GLY A 195 1.87 4.55 -0.07
N ILE A 196 1.48 5.02 1.12
CA ILE A 196 0.13 5.51 1.38
C ILE A 196 -0.18 6.75 0.52
N ARG A 197 0.71 7.75 0.51
CA ARG A 197 0.54 8.95 -0.31
C ARG A 197 0.43 8.62 -1.79
N ARG A 198 1.34 7.76 -2.28
CA ARG A 198 1.34 7.37 -3.70
C ARG A 198 0.10 6.56 -4.08
N THR A 199 -0.42 5.74 -3.17
CA THR A 199 -1.70 5.04 -3.40
C THR A 199 -2.85 6.02 -3.54
N ALA A 200 -2.94 7.04 -2.70
CA ALA A 200 -3.95 8.10 -2.80
C ALA A 200 -3.86 8.87 -4.13
N GLU A 201 -2.65 9.19 -4.58
CA GLU A 201 -2.40 9.82 -5.90
C GLU A 201 -2.85 8.90 -7.04
N LEU A 202 -2.44 7.62 -7.01
CA LEU A 202 -2.80 6.63 -8.04
C LEU A 202 -4.32 6.43 -8.14
N MET A 203 -5.03 6.43 -7.02
CA MET A 203 -6.50 6.37 -6.99
C MET A 203 -7.11 7.61 -7.66
N THR A 204 -6.57 8.79 -7.37
CA THR A 204 -7.01 10.05 -7.97
C THR A 204 -6.78 10.06 -9.48
N GLU A 205 -5.58 9.71 -9.92
CA GLU A 205 -5.21 9.58 -11.34
C GLU A 205 -6.13 8.58 -12.05
N ALA A 206 -6.33 7.40 -11.45
CA ALA A 206 -7.15 6.34 -12.04
C ALA A 206 -8.63 6.72 -12.16
N TRP A 207 -9.15 7.55 -11.25
CA TRP A 207 -10.52 8.04 -11.33
C TRP A 207 -10.70 9.15 -12.37
N GLN A 208 -9.68 9.98 -12.57
CA GLN A 208 -9.70 11.06 -13.54
C GLN A 208 -9.40 10.62 -14.98
N GLU A 209 -8.73 9.49 -15.16
CA GLU A 209 -8.28 8.99 -16.47
C GLU A 209 -8.93 7.65 -16.79
N GLU A 210 -9.58 7.59 -17.96
CA GLU A 210 -10.06 6.31 -18.48
C GLU A 210 -8.93 5.51 -19.15
N LYS A 211 -8.90 4.20 -18.86
CA LYS A 211 -7.96 3.24 -19.44
C LYS A 211 -8.73 2.04 -20.00
N ASP A 212 -8.16 1.39 -21.01
CA ASP A 212 -8.77 0.18 -21.56
C ASP A 212 -8.32 -1.06 -20.77
N PRO A 213 -9.22 -1.76 -20.07
CA PRO A 213 -8.87 -2.98 -19.33
C PRO A 213 -8.40 -4.12 -20.26
N GLU A 214 -8.79 -4.14 -21.53
CA GLU A 214 -8.31 -5.13 -22.51
C GLU A 214 -6.80 -4.97 -22.77
N ASP A 215 -6.26 -3.76 -22.67
CA ASP A 215 -4.82 -3.49 -22.82
C ASP A 215 -3.96 -4.20 -21.76
N LEU A 216 -4.51 -4.52 -20.59
CA LEU A 216 -3.78 -5.21 -19.53
C LEU A 216 -3.32 -6.61 -19.95
N ILE A 217 -4.13 -7.32 -20.73
CA ILE A 217 -3.88 -8.69 -21.15
C ILE A 217 -3.00 -8.71 -22.39
N ILE A 218 -3.32 -7.89 -23.38
CA ILE A 218 -2.61 -7.83 -24.68
C ILE A 218 -1.14 -7.42 -24.48
N ARG A 219 -0.86 -6.47 -23.59
CA ARG A 219 0.50 -5.95 -23.37
C ARG A 219 1.39 -6.84 -22.50
N LYS A 220 0.83 -7.77 -21.77
CA LYS A 220 1.60 -8.69 -20.91
C LYS A 220 2.14 -9.93 -21.63
N GLY A 221 1.79 -10.13 -22.91
CA GLY A 221 2.23 -11.27 -23.70
C GLY A 221 1.49 -12.58 -23.38
N TRP A 222 1.85 -13.61 -24.11
CA TRP A 222 1.14 -14.90 -24.13
C TRP A 222 0.99 -15.61 -22.78
N GLY A 223 1.90 -15.34 -21.83
CA GLY A 223 1.85 -15.95 -20.51
C GLY A 223 0.74 -15.43 -19.61
N CYS A 224 0.15 -14.27 -19.91
CA CYS A 224 -0.88 -13.66 -19.06
C CYS A 224 -2.30 -14.08 -19.39
N GLU A 225 -2.57 -14.61 -20.58
CA GLU A 225 -3.88 -15.19 -20.90
C GLU A 225 -4.19 -16.43 -20.07
N SER A 226 -3.15 -17.10 -19.58
CA SER A 226 -3.30 -18.28 -18.72
C SER A 226 -3.40 -17.97 -17.24
N CYS A 227 -3.18 -16.71 -16.82
CA CYS A 227 -3.21 -16.29 -15.42
C CYS A 227 -4.56 -15.71 -14.97
N ILE A 228 -5.54 -15.66 -15.87
CA ILE A 228 -6.91 -15.18 -15.59
C ILE A 228 -7.79 -16.35 -15.21
#